data_ad1d6ccdfc6bde474f9e1801f6b1a41e
#
_entry.id   ad1d6ccdfc6bde474f9e1801f6b1a41e
#
_cell.length_a   1.000
_cell.length_b   1.000
_cell.length_c   1.000
_cell.angle_alpha   90.00
_cell.angle_beta   90.00
_cell.angle_gamma   90.00
#
_symmetry.space_group_name_H-M   'P 1'
#
loop_
_entity.id
_entity.type
_entity.pdbx_description
1 polymer ?
#
loop_
_entity_poly.entity_id
_entity_poly.type
_entity_poly.pdbx_seq_one_letter_code
_entity_poly.pdbx_strand_id
1 'polypeptide(L)'
;MAEKDQNNLIVYCEYDEGRVADVSLELLTKGRVLADRLGVKLEALVLGDNLNGIENQLYPYGADVVYKVQDKRLYPYTSNPHAAVLINLFREITPQICLMGATCIGRDLGPRVSSCLH
;
A
#
# COMPACT_ATOMS: atom_id res chain seq x y z
N MET A 1 23.31 0.03 6.17
CA MET A 1 22.68 0.16 5.75
C MET A 1 22.14 1.12 6.09
N ALA A 2 22.07 1.62 5.49
CA ALA A 2 21.54 2.66 5.82
C ALA A 2 20.54 2.36 6.65
N GLU A 3 20.37 3.04 7.50
CA GLU A 3 19.40 2.71 8.22
C GLU A 3 18.28 2.81 7.51
N LYS A 4 17.44 1.88 7.52
CA LYS A 4 16.24 1.96 6.93
C LYS A 4 15.51 3.01 7.52
N ASP A 5 14.83 3.75 6.76
CA ASP A 5 13.91 4.74 7.20
C ASP A 5 12.72 4.02 7.73
N GLN A 6 12.65 3.83 9.00
CA GLN A 6 11.62 3.04 9.61
C GLN A 6 10.40 3.84 10.01
N ASN A 7 10.31 5.12 9.63
CA ASN A 7 9.20 5.96 10.03
C ASN A 7 8.35 6.33 8.83
N ASN A 8 8.12 5.36 7.96
CA ASN A 8 7.30 5.61 6.78
C ASN A 8 5.84 5.33 7.05
N LEU A 9 4.99 6.08 6.39
CA LEU A 9 3.56 5.82 6.39
C LEU A 9 3.20 5.27 5.04
N ILE A 10 2.65 4.04 5.01
CA ILE A 10 2.35 3.38 3.75
C ILE A 10 0.84 3.21 3.61
N VAL A 11 0.32 3.44 2.40
CA VAL A 11 -1.10 3.23 2.09
C VAL A 11 -1.19 2.09 1.09
N TYR A 12 -1.93 1.05 1.48
CA TYR A 12 -2.23 -0.03 0.56
C TYR A 12 -3.36 0.46 -0.36
N CYS A 13 -3.07 0.54 -1.65
CA CYS A 13 -4.00 1.10 -2.62
C CYS A 13 -4.67 -0.02 -3.39
N GLU A 14 -5.99 -0.07 -3.33
CA GLU A 14 -6.75 -1.07 -4.05
C GLU A 14 -6.83 -0.71 -5.53
N TYR A 15 -6.77 -1.71 -6.36
CA TYR A 15 -6.67 -1.57 -7.80
C TYR A 15 -7.68 -2.49 -8.47
N ASP A 16 -8.35 -1.98 -9.47
CA ASP A 16 -9.28 -2.79 -10.25
C ASP A 16 -9.28 -2.29 -11.68
N GLU A 17 -8.90 -3.17 -12.58
CA GLU A 17 -8.94 -2.90 -14.03
C GLU A 17 -8.26 -1.59 -14.41
N GLY A 18 -7.05 -1.42 -13.93
CA GLY A 18 -6.23 -0.27 -14.30
C GLY A 18 -6.50 1.00 -13.54
N ARG A 19 -7.40 0.96 -12.54
CA ARG A 19 -7.73 2.15 -11.77
C ARG A 19 -7.51 1.92 -10.29
N VAL A 20 -6.96 2.92 -9.64
CA VAL A 20 -6.87 2.94 -8.18
C VAL A 20 -8.23 3.32 -7.64
N ALA A 21 -8.70 2.59 -6.65
CA ALA A 21 -10.02 2.83 -6.07
C ALA A 21 -10.10 4.19 -5.37
N ASP A 22 -11.27 4.82 -5.43
CA ASP A 22 -11.46 6.14 -4.83
C ASP A 22 -11.13 6.14 -3.34
N VAL A 23 -11.48 5.07 -2.62
CA VAL A 23 -11.20 4.98 -1.18
C VAL A 23 -9.70 5.07 -0.93
N SER A 24 -8.89 4.50 -1.80
CA SER A 24 -7.44 4.54 -1.64
C SER A 24 -6.90 5.93 -1.93
N LEU A 25 -7.47 6.63 -2.90
CA LEU A 25 -7.07 8.00 -3.19
C LEU A 25 -7.42 8.93 -2.02
N GLU A 26 -8.57 8.69 -1.39
CA GLU A 26 -8.93 9.45 -0.19
C GLU A 26 -7.96 9.18 0.95
N LEU A 27 -7.55 7.92 1.11
CA LEU A 27 -6.58 7.58 2.13
C LEU A 27 -5.23 8.24 1.88
N LEU A 28 -4.82 8.34 0.62
CA LEU A 28 -3.58 9.05 0.30
C LEU A 28 -3.67 10.52 0.68
N THR A 29 -4.80 11.14 0.39
CA THR A 29 -4.99 12.55 0.75
C THR A 29 -4.88 12.76 2.25
N LYS A 30 -5.52 11.89 3.03
CA LYS A 30 -5.43 11.97 4.48
C LYS A 30 -4.05 11.59 4.98
N GLY A 31 -3.44 10.61 4.34
CA GLY A 31 -2.08 10.18 4.67
C GLY A 31 -1.07 11.28 4.45
N ARG A 32 -1.27 12.11 3.42
CA ARG A 32 -0.36 13.22 3.18
C ARG A 32 -0.34 14.19 4.36
N VAL A 33 -1.52 14.49 4.89
CA VAL A 33 -1.60 15.37 6.04
C VAL A 33 -0.90 14.75 7.25
N LEU A 34 -1.17 13.47 7.50
CA LEU A 34 -0.59 12.77 8.63
C LEU A 34 0.92 12.66 8.49
N ALA A 35 1.40 12.30 7.31
CA ALA A 35 2.84 12.15 7.07
C ALA A 35 3.57 13.47 7.28
N ASP A 36 2.95 14.57 6.84
CA ASP A 36 3.56 15.89 7.03
C ASP A 36 3.67 16.23 8.51
N ARG A 37 2.65 15.88 9.30
CA ARG A 37 2.70 16.13 10.74
C ARG A 37 3.74 15.29 11.42
N LEU A 38 3.94 14.06 10.97
CA LEU A 38 4.90 13.16 11.58
C LEU A 38 6.31 13.36 11.02
N GLY A 39 6.46 14.12 9.95
CA GLY A 39 7.77 14.31 9.32
C GLY A 39 8.29 13.07 8.64
N VAL A 40 7.39 12.25 8.04
CA VAL A 40 7.78 11.00 7.40
C VAL A 40 7.34 11.03 5.95
N LYS A 41 7.82 10.06 5.17
CA LYS A 41 7.41 9.93 3.78
C LYS A 41 6.08 9.21 3.68
N LEU A 42 5.30 9.60 2.68
CA LEU A 42 4.06 8.91 2.35
C LEU A 42 4.34 7.96 1.18
N GLU A 43 4.08 6.70 1.39
CA GLU A 43 4.34 5.67 0.40
C GLU A 43 3.04 5.01 -0.03
N ALA A 44 2.90 4.74 -1.31
CA ALA A 44 1.75 4.03 -1.85
C ALA A 44 2.20 2.66 -2.31
N LEU A 45 1.38 1.65 -2.05
CA LEU A 45 1.68 0.28 -2.44
C LEU A 45 0.51 -0.26 -3.24
N VAL A 46 0.78 -0.75 -4.45
CA VAL A 46 -0.26 -1.32 -5.32
C VAL A 46 0.19 -2.71 -5.76
N LEU A 47 -0.71 -3.67 -5.63
CA LEU A 47 -0.50 -5.03 -6.10
C LEU A 47 -1.51 -5.30 -7.20
N GLY A 48 -1.07 -5.84 -8.32
CA GLY A 48 -1.98 -6.16 -9.40
C GLY A 48 -1.30 -6.89 -10.54
N ASP A 49 -2.08 -7.21 -11.58
CA ASP A 49 -1.56 -7.95 -12.72
C ASP A 49 -1.00 -7.03 -13.80
N ASN A 50 -1.47 -5.80 -13.88
CA ASN A 50 -0.98 -4.85 -14.87
C ASN A 50 -1.04 -3.45 -14.28
N LEU A 51 0.11 -2.96 -13.88
CA LEU A 51 0.22 -1.69 -13.16
C LEU A 51 0.92 -0.61 -13.99
N ASN A 52 0.90 -0.74 -15.33
CA ASN A 52 1.55 0.25 -16.19
C ASN A 52 0.95 1.63 -15.97
N GLY A 53 1.80 2.59 -15.64
CA GLY A 53 1.37 3.98 -15.48
C GLY A 53 0.55 4.25 -14.24
N ILE A 54 0.39 3.27 -13.34
CA ILE A 54 -0.44 3.45 -12.15
C ILE A 54 0.09 4.57 -11.26
N GLU A 55 1.40 4.79 -11.28
CA GLU A 55 2.00 5.84 -10.45
C GLU A 55 1.46 7.22 -10.83
N ASN A 56 1.02 7.40 -12.08
CA ASN A 56 0.46 8.68 -12.51
C ASN A 56 -0.88 8.97 -11.83
N GLN A 57 -1.51 7.95 -11.26
CA GLN A 57 -2.73 8.13 -10.49
C GLN A 57 -2.44 8.37 -9.01
N LEU A 58 -1.23 8.14 -8.57
CA LEU A 58 -0.87 8.18 -7.15
C LEU A 58 -0.08 9.42 -6.77
N TYR A 59 0.89 9.82 -7.60
CA TYR A 59 1.71 10.99 -7.28
C TYR A 59 0.88 12.27 -7.11
N PRO A 60 -0.17 12.52 -7.92
CA PRO A 60 -0.95 13.74 -7.71
C PRO A 60 -1.64 13.81 -6.35
N TYR A 61 -1.82 12.68 -5.68
CA TYR A 61 -2.45 12.65 -4.38
C TYR A 61 -1.43 12.70 -3.24
N GLY A 62 -0.17 12.94 -3.57
CA GLY A 62 0.83 13.24 -2.57
C GLY A 62 1.79 12.12 -2.22
N ALA A 63 1.76 11.00 -2.94
CA ALA A 63 2.70 9.91 -2.65
C ALA A 63 4.12 10.35 -2.97
N ASP A 64 5.03 10.13 -2.03
CA ASP A 64 6.45 10.39 -2.24
C ASP A 64 7.11 9.21 -2.93
N VAL A 65 6.65 8.00 -2.64
CA VAL A 65 7.22 6.76 -3.18
C VAL A 65 6.06 5.86 -3.57
N VAL A 66 6.20 5.16 -4.68
CA VAL A 66 5.20 4.19 -5.12
C VAL A 66 5.88 2.84 -5.29
N TYR A 67 5.37 1.84 -4.56
CA TYR A 67 5.79 0.46 -4.72
C TYR A 67 4.77 -0.26 -5.57
N LYS A 68 5.22 -0.87 -6.66
CA LYS A 68 4.35 -1.65 -7.54
C LYS A 68 4.81 -3.09 -7.53
N VAL A 69 3.90 -4.01 -7.21
CA VAL A 69 4.17 -5.44 -7.30
C VAL A 69 3.24 -6.01 -8.35
N GLN A 70 3.81 -6.39 -9.48
CA GLN A 70 3.03 -6.85 -10.62
C GLN A 70 3.23 -8.34 -10.84
N ASP A 71 2.14 -9.10 -10.76
CA ASP A 71 2.17 -10.54 -10.97
C ASP A 71 0.77 -10.97 -11.38
N LYS A 72 0.70 -11.85 -12.37
CA LYS A 72 -0.60 -12.30 -12.87
C LYS A 72 -1.46 -12.93 -11.79
N ARG A 73 -0.84 -13.52 -10.78
CA ARG A 73 -1.57 -14.19 -9.70
C ARG A 73 -2.25 -13.22 -8.75
N LEU A 74 -1.96 -11.93 -8.87
CA LEU A 74 -2.51 -10.92 -7.97
C LEU A 74 -3.84 -10.36 -8.47
N TYR A 75 -4.32 -10.77 -9.61
CA TYR A 75 -5.61 -10.31 -10.12
C TYR A 75 -6.36 -11.49 -10.74
N PRO A 76 -7.65 -11.64 -10.42
CA PRO A 76 -8.40 -10.84 -9.44
C PRO A 76 -7.90 -11.07 -8.03
N TYR A 77 -8.36 -10.23 -7.10
CA TYR A 77 -7.88 -10.31 -5.73
C TYR A 77 -8.11 -11.69 -5.14
N THR A 78 -7.06 -12.24 -4.54
CA THR A 78 -7.16 -13.43 -3.72
C THR A 78 -6.32 -13.18 -2.48
N SER A 79 -6.83 -13.61 -1.32
CA SER A 79 -6.25 -13.23 -0.05
C SER A 79 -4.83 -13.75 0.16
N ASN A 80 -4.60 -15.02 -0.14
CA ASN A 80 -3.31 -15.61 0.19
C ASN A 80 -2.13 -15.01 -0.57
N PRO A 81 -2.19 -14.85 -1.91
CA PRO A 81 -1.08 -14.22 -2.62
C PRO A 81 -0.83 -12.78 -2.18
N HIS A 82 -1.90 -12.02 -1.96
CA HIS A 82 -1.74 -10.64 -1.53
C HIS A 82 -1.11 -10.56 -0.15
N ALA A 83 -1.58 -11.39 0.78
CA ALA A 83 -1.04 -11.39 2.14
C ALA A 83 0.44 -11.78 2.14
N ALA A 84 0.82 -12.76 1.34
CA ALA A 84 2.20 -13.20 1.27
C ALA A 84 3.12 -12.08 0.80
N VAL A 85 2.70 -11.35 -0.25
CA VAL A 85 3.49 -10.24 -0.77
C VAL A 85 3.62 -9.14 0.26
N LEU A 86 2.51 -8.78 0.92
CA LEU A 86 2.54 -7.70 1.90
C LEU A 86 3.41 -8.06 3.10
N ILE A 87 3.33 -9.29 3.59
CA ILE A 87 4.13 -9.72 4.72
C ILE A 87 5.61 -9.64 4.39
N ASN A 88 6.00 -10.16 3.22
CA ASN A 88 7.40 -10.13 2.83
C ASN A 88 7.89 -8.70 2.65
N LEU A 89 7.10 -7.86 2.01
CA LEU A 89 7.49 -6.47 1.79
C LEU A 89 7.62 -5.71 3.11
N PHE A 90 6.66 -5.88 4.01
CA PHE A 90 6.67 -5.15 5.27
C PHE A 90 7.82 -5.58 6.18
N ARG A 91 8.28 -6.82 6.04
CA ARG A 91 9.46 -7.25 6.79
C ARG A 91 10.72 -6.57 6.28
N GLU A 92 10.72 -6.20 5.01
CA GLU A 92 11.88 -5.49 4.45
C GLU A 92 11.84 -4.00 4.74
N ILE A 93 10.70 -3.35 4.52
CA ILE A 93 10.64 -1.90 4.63
C ILE A 93 10.18 -1.43 6.00
N THR A 94 9.63 -2.31 6.82
CA THR A 94 9.25 -2.03 8.20
C THR A 94 8.55 -0.67 8.37
N PRO A 95 7.37 -0.49 7.74
CA PRO A 95 6.67 0.80 7.87
C PRO A 95 6.19 1.01 9.29
N GLN A 96 6.13 2.25 9.72
CA GLN A 96 5.60 2.58 11.02
C GLN A 96 4.10 2.41 11.06
N ILE A 97 3.42 2.86 10.01
CA ILE A 97 1.96 2.83 9.92
C ILE A 97 1.57 2.34 8.53
N CYS A 98 0.58 1.47 8.48
CA CYS A 98 -0.01 1.05 7.21
C CYS A 98 -1.50 1.33 7.25
N LEU A 99 -2.00 2.07 6.27
CA LEU A 99 -3.42 2.39 6.16
C LEU A 99 -4.05 1.54 5.06
N MET A 100 -5.22 1.01 5.35
CA MET A 100 -6.01 0.25 4.38
C MET A 100 -7.45 0.74 4.47
N GLY A 101 -8.17 0.67 3.35
CA GLY A 101 -9.57 1.05 3.33
C GLY A 101 -10.44 0.07 4.08
N ALA A 102 -11.59 0.54 4.57
CA ALA A 102 -12.56 -0.31 5.24
C ALA A 102 -13.45 -0.98 4.19
N THR A 103 -12.81 -1.69 3.25
CA THR A 103 -13.47 -2.43 2.18
C THR A 103 -13.41 -3.90 2.48
N CYS A 104 -14.05 -4.72 1.65
CA CYS A 104 -13.94 -6.16 1.81
C CYS A 104 -12.49 -6.62 1.74
N ILE A 105 -11.72 -6.04 0.83
CA ILE A 105 -10.31 -6.40 0.68
C ILE A 105 -9.51 -5.99 1.91
N GLY A 106 -9.67 -4.75 2.35
CA GLY A 106 -8.93 -4.26 3.52
C GLY A 106 -9.28 -5.00 4.79
N ARG A 107 -10.57 -5.33 4.96
CA ARG A 107 -11.01 -6.08 6.13
C ARG A 107 -10.47 -7.49 6.16
N ASP A 108 -10.19 -8.07 4.98
CA ASP A 108 -9.61 -9.38 4.90
C ASP A 108 -8.09 -9.34 5.10
N LEU A 109 -7.41 -8.42 4.41
CA LEU A 109 -5.95 -8.36 4.43
C LEU A 109 -5.38 -7.85 5.75
N GLY A 110 -6.00 -6.85 6.34
CA GLY A 110 -5.45 -6.20 7.52
C GLY A 110 -5.14 -7.17 8.65
N PRO A 111 -6.14 -7.95 9.10
CA PRO A 111 -5.89 -8.90 10.18
C PRO A 111 -4.87 -9.98 9.82
N ARG A 112 -4.89 -10.47 8.57
CA ARG A 112 -3.94 -11.50 8.16
C ARG A 112 -2.51 -11.01 8.22
N VAL A 113 -2.26 -9.82 7.68
CA VAL A 113 -0.92 -9.25 7.65
C VAL A 113 -0.46 -8.92 9.07
N SER A 114 -1.33 -8.29 9.85
CA SER A 114 -1.00 -7.92 11.21
C SER A 114 -0.67 -9.14 12.06
N SER A 115 -1.46 -10.20 11.92
CA SER A 115 -1.25 -11.43 12.69
C SER A 115 0.11 -12.05 12.39
N CYS A 116 0.56 -12.00 11.14
CA CYS A 116 1.83 -12.61 10.76
C CYS A 116 3.03 -11.78 11.13
N LEU A 117 2.86 -10.48 11.36
CA LEU A 117 3.96 -9.59 11.67
C LEU A 117 4.17 -9.39 13.16
N HIS A 118 3.22 -9.81 13.95
CA HIS A 118 3.32 -9.78 15.40
C HIS A 118 3.57 -11.18 15.99
#